data_f610324f790f3609853b73d94ca0e447
#
_entry.id   f610324f790f3609853b73d94ca0e447
#
_cell.length_a   1.000
_cell.length_b   1.000
_cell.length_c   1.000
_cell.angle_alpha   90.00
_cell.angle_beta   90.00
_cell.angle_gamma   90.00
#
_symmetry.space_group_name_H-M   'P 1'
#
loop_
_entity.id
_entity.type
_entity.pdbx_description
1 polymer ?
#
loop_
_entity_poly.entity_id
_entity_poly.type
_entity_poly.pdbx_seq_one_letter_code
_entity_poly.pdbx_strand_id
1 'polypeptide(L)'
;GHATGQPVVLFGGLTGLVQGSVASEHEIALSLERMHRIESVDPIGRTMTVEAGVPVQRIQEEAEKHGLLYPVDFGARGSAHIGGSAATNAGGNGVIRYGMTRESVLGLEAVLADGTVIPAMNRMIKNNAAYDVKQLFIGTEGTLGVITRLVLRLRESPRSTQSALVACPTFTDVTRFLKHIDGTLGGSLSAFELMWNEFYRMVTTPPSKGTPPLPQTYDYYVLVESAGGDPTRDQAQFEEAIAAAIEAGLVVDAVVCSSEAQGDALWGLRDDVEGIFRLG
;
A
#
# COMPACT_ATOMS: atom_id res chain seq x y z
N GLY A 1 -27.47 -13.30 12.94
CA GLY A 1 -27.23 -11.96 13.45
C GLY A 1 -28.49 -11.16 13.70
N HIS A 2 -29.07 -10.51 12.67
CA HIS A 2 -30.14 -9.50 12.87
C HIS A 2 -31.36 -10.04 13.61
N ALA A 3 -31.94 -11.17 13.17
CA ALA A 3 -33.13 -11.74 13.80
C ALA A 3 -32.92 -12.25 15.24
N THR A 4 -31.71 -12.59 15.62
CA THR A 4 -31.34 -13.13 16.95
C THR A 4 -30.64 -12.11 17.83
N GLY A 5 -30.30 -10.92 17.33
CA GLY A 5 -29.47 -9.93 18.01
C GLY A 5 -28.04 -10.37 18.27
N GLN A 6 -27.58 -11.48 17.66
CA GLN A 6 -26.23 -12.00 17.88
C GLN A 6 -25.22 -11.18 17.09
N PRO A 7 -24.16 -10.64 17.74
CA PRO A 7 -23.10 -9.88 17.05
C PRO A 7 -22.34 -10.74 16.04
N VAL A 8 -21.85 -10.10 14.98
CA VAL A 8 -21.03 -10.73 13.94
C VAL A 8 -19.72 -9.98 13.83
N VAL A 9 -18.61 -10.70 13.95
CA VAL A 9 -17.26 -10.20 13.72
C VAL A 9 -16.78 -10.69 12.37
N LEU A 10 -16.36 -9.75 11.52
CA LEU A 10 -15.86 -10.05 10.18
C LEU A 10 -14.35 -10.26 10.22
N PHE A 11 -13.89 -11.26 9.48
CA PHE A 11 -12.47 -11.42 9.27
C PHE A 11 -12.15 -11.84 7.82
N GLY A 12 -11.00 -11.36 7.34
CA GLY A 12 -10.40 -11.74 6.07
C GLY A 12 -9.11 -12.52 6.30
N GLY A 13 -7.97 -11.98 5.85
CA GLY A 13 -6.66 -12.60 5.96
C GLY A 13 -5.99 -12.55 7.35
N LEU A 14 -6.66 -12.01 8.37
CA LEU A 14 -6.17 -11.90 9.77
C LEU A 14 -4.82 -11.17 9.90
N THR A 15 -4.57 -10.19 9.03
CA THR A 15 -3.32 -9.42 8.99
C THR A 15 -3.37 -8.11 9.80
N GLY A 16 -4.52 -7.76 10.36
CA GLY A 16 -4.70 -6.55 11.18
C GLY A 16 -4.06 -6.71 12.55
N LEU A 17 -3.36 -5.66 13.00
CA LEU A 17 -2.60 -5.67 14.27
C LEU A 17 -3.42 -5.18 15.47
N VAL A 18 -4.61 -4.62 15.25
CA VAL A 18 -5.45 -4.00 16.30
C VAL A 18 -6.55 -4.92 16.84
N GLN A 19 -6.51 -6.20 16.49
CA GLN A 19 -7.40 -7.25 17.00
C GLN A 19 -8.91 -7.06 16.68
N GLY A 20 -9.29 -6.15 15.79
CA GLY A 20 -10.69 -5.90 15.41
C GLY A 20 -11.41 -7.09 14.74
N SER A 21 -10.65 -8.12 14.33
CA SER A 21 -11.17 -9.36 13.72
C SER A 21 -11.22 -10.55 14.70
N VAL A 22 -10.95 -10.34 15.99
CA VAL A 22 -10.99 -11.41 17.01
C VAL A 22 -12.40 -11.49 17.58
N ALA A 23 -13.10 -12.59 17.31
CA ALA A 23 -14.43 -12.85 17.85
C ALA A 23 -14.37 -13.43 19.27
N SER A 24 -15.27 -12.99 20.13
CA SER A 24 -15.51 -13.59 21.45
C SER A 24 -16.41 -14.84 21.35
N GLU A 25 -16.58 -15.58 22.46
CA GLU A 25 -17.42 -16.78 22.51
C GLU A 25 -18.91 -16.52 22.19
N HIS A 26 -19.36 -15.27 22.31
CA HIS A 26 -20.75 -14.88 22.08
C HIS A 26 -21.02 -14.30 20.70
N GLU A 27 -20.00 -14.22 19.85
CA GLU A 27 -20.05 -13.60 18.53
C GLU A 27 -19.95 -14.65 17.41
N ILE A 28 -20.57 -14.36 16.28
CA ILE A 28 -20.40 -15.17 15.08
C ILE A 28 -19.17 -14.67 14.32
N ALA A 29 -18.15 -15.50 14.17
CA ALA A 29 -17.03 -15.22 13.30
C ALA A 29 -17.42 -15.49 11.83
N LEU A 30 -17.44 -14.45 10.99
CA LEU A 30 -17.79 -14.55 9.57
C LEU A 30 -16.57 -14.37 8.69
N SER A 31 -16.14 -15.46 8.03
CA SER A 31 -15.06 -15.45 7.05
C SER A 31 -15.57 -15.17 5.63
N LEU A 32 -14.83 -14.34 4.90
CA LEU A 32 -15.06 -14.10 3.47
C LEU A 32 -14.07 -14.86 2.56
N GLU A 33 -13.26 -15.77 3.09
CA GLU A 33 -12.23 -16.51 2.34
C GLU A 33 -12.79 -17.32 1.16
N ARG A 34 -14.05 -17.76 1.23
CA ARG A 34 -14.73 -18.48 0.13
C ARG A 34 -15.17 -17.57 -1.01
N MET A 35 -15.17 -16.25 -0.82
CA MET A 35 -15.46 -15.26 -1.84
C MET A 35 -14.14 -14.77 -2.46
N HIS A 36 -13.49 -15.62 -3.27
CA HIS A 36 -12.11 -15.39 -3.74
C HIS A 36 -11.97 -15.37 -5.28
N ARG A 37 -13.04 -15.07 -6.00
CA ARG A 37 -13.01 -15.00 -7.46
C ARG A 37 -12.60 -13.62 -7.94
N ILE A 38 -11.72 -13.58 -8.95
CA ILE A 38 -11.56 -12.45 -9.85
C ILE A 38 -12.61 -12.66 -10.94
N GLU A 39 -13.64 -11.80 -10.97
CA GLU A 39 -14.80 -11.98 -11.85
C GLU A 39 -14.52 -11.49 -13.25
N SER A 40 -13.83 -10.36 -13.38
CA SER A 40 -13.45 -9.80 -14.68
C SER A 40 -12.31 -8.81 -14.57
N VAL A 41 -11.50 -8.74 -15.64
CA VAL A 41 -10.51 -7.69 -15.87
C VAL A 41 -10.86 -6.99 -17.17
N ASP A 42 -10.90 -5.67 -17.15
CA ASP A 42 -11.02 -4.83 -18.34
C ASP A 42 -9.73 -4.03 -18.52
N PRO A 43 -8.81 -4.48 -19.39
CA PRO A 43 -7.54 -3.82 -19.59
C PRO A 43 -7.67 -2.42 -20.21
N ILE A 44 -8.70 -2.18 -21.02
CA ILE A 44 -8.93 -0.89 -21.67
C ILE A 44 -9.52 0.11 -20.67
N GLY A 45 -10.54 -0.31 -19.92
CA GLY A 45 -11.14 0.49 -18.86
C GLY A 45 -10.26 0.58 -17.59
N ARG A 46 -9.21 -0.24 -17.52
CA ARG A 46 -8.31 -0.36 -16.37
C ARG A 46 -9.07 -0.60 -15.07
N THR A 47 -9.94 -1.60 -15.12
CA THR A 47 -10.75 -2.00 -13.96
C THR A 47 -10.71 -3.50 -13.76
N MET A 48 -10.83 -3.92 -12.51
CA MET A 48 -10.94 -5.32 -12.12
C MET A 48 -12.12 -5.47 -11.15
N THR A 49 -12.99 -6.44 -11.40
CA THR A 49 -14.08 -6.79 -10.48
C THR A 49 -13.69 -8.05 -9.72
N VAL A 50 -13.75 -7.97 -8.40
CA VAL A 50 -13.29 -9.04 -7.50
C VAL A 50 -14.25 -9.27 -6.35
N GLU A 51 -14.26 -10.47 -5.81
CA GLU A 51 -14.87 -10.80 -4.53
C GLU A 51 -13.96 -10.38 -3.36
N ALA A 52 -14.55 -10.09 -2.22
CA ALA A 52 -13.86 -9.48 -1.07
C ALA A 52 -12.75 -10.34 -0.42
N GLY A 53 -12.80 -11.66 -0.58
CA GLY A 53 -11.81 -12.60 -0.05
C GLY A 53 -10.60 -12.84 -0.97
N VAL A 54 -10.48 -12.10 -2.09
CA VAL A 54 -9.30 -12.23 -2.96
C VAL A 54 -8.08 -11.61 -2.25
N PRO A 55 -6.94 -12.34 -2.13
CA PRO A 55 -5.69 -11.78 -1.62
C PRO A 55 -5.19 -10.62 -2.50
N VAL A 56 -4.63 -9.58 -1.87
CA VAL A 56 -4.10 -8.40 -2.58
C VAL A 56 -3.02 -8.80 -3.59
N GLN A 57 -2.10 -9.68 -3.22
CA GLN A 57 -1.06 -10.17 -4.11
C GLN A 57 -1.63 -10.80 -5.38
N ARG A 58 -2.70 -11.60 -5.27
CA ARG A 58 -3.34 -12.22 -6.43
C ARG A 58 -3.96 -11.19 -7.39
N ILE A 59 -4.43 -10.06 -6.84
CA ILE A 59 -4.94 -8.93 -7.65
C ILE A 59 -3.78 -8.27 -8.41
N GLN A 60 -2.63 -8.08 -7.75
CA GLN A 60 -1.42 -7.52 -8.35
C GLN A 60 -0.92 -8.42 -9.48
N GLU A 61 -0.76 -9.73 -9.23
CA GLU A 61 -0.33 -10.71 -10.21
C GLU A 61 -1.28 -10.80 -11.43
N GLU A 62 -2.59 -10.67 -11.20
CA GLU A 62 -3.55 -10.66 -12.31
C GLU A 62 -3.49 -9.37 -13.12
N ALA A 63 -3.33 -8.22 -12.45
CA ALA A 63 -3.16 -6.94 -13.14
C ALA A 63 -1.89 -6.92 -14.02
N GLU A 64 -0.79 -7.46 -13.51
CA GLU A 64 0.50 -7.54 -14.20
C GLU A 64 0.43 -8.33 -15.51
N LYS A 65 -0.35 -9.41 -15.58
CA LYS A 65 -0.58 -10.18 -16.82
C LYS A 65 -1.18 -9.33 -17.95
N HIS A 66 -1.79 -8.22 -17.60
CA HIS A 66 -2.40 -7.27 -18.54
C HIS A 66 -1.57 -5.98 -18.72
N GLY A 67 -0.33 -5.94 -18.20
CA GLY A 67 0.52 -4.74 -18.22
C GLY A 67 0.01 -3.62 -17.32
N LEU A 68 -0.79 -3.97 -16.30
CA LEU A 68 -1.40 -3.04 -15.38
C LEU A 68 -0.89 -3.24 -13.96
N LEU A 69 -1.08 -2.22 -13.12
CA LEU A 69 -0.70 -2.18 -11.72
C LEU A 69 -1.96 -2.00 -10.83
N TYR A 70 -2.09 -2.84 -9.81
CA TYR A 70 -2.89 -2.53 -8.63
C TYR A 70 -1.95 -1.94 -7.55
N PRO A 71 -2.09 -0.63 -7.20
CA PRO A 71 -0.99 0.09 -6.56
C PRO A 71 -0.93 -0.05 -5.03
N VAL A 72 -1.92 -0.68 -4.40
CA VAL A 72 -1.90 -0.89 -2.94
C VAL A 72 -0.97 -2.06 -2.65
N ASP A 73 0.15 -1.76 -1.98
CA ASP A 73 1.19 -2.73 -1.68
C ASP A 73 1.72 -2.58 -0.25
N PHE A 74 1.84 -3.70 0.46
CA PHE A 74 2.34 -3.80 1.82
C PHE A 74 2.79 -5.23 2.14
N GLY A 75 3.62 -5.44 3.16
CA GLY A 75 4.25 -6.72 3.47
C GLY A 75 3.29 -7.91 3.62
N ALA A 76 2.09 -7.69 4.13
CA ALA A 76 1.07 -8.74 4.33
C ALA A 76 0.20 -9.06 3.09
N ARG A 77 0.52 -8.54 1.90
CA ARG A 77 -0.29 -8.66 0.66
C ARG A 77 -0.67 -10.09 0.27
N GLY A 78 0.18 -11.06 0.62
CA GLY A 78 -0.07 -12.48 0.32
C GLY A 78 -1.24 -13.08 1.07
N SER A 79 -1.56 -12.55 2.25
CA SER A 79 -2.64 -13.03 3.12
C SER A 79 -3.79 -12.03 3.26
N ALA A 80 -3.52 -10.75 3.13
CA ALA A 80 -4.53 -9.70 3.28
C ALA A 80 -5.57 -9.78 2.15
N HIS A 81 -6.85 -9.87 2.53
CA HIS A 81 -7.97 -9.88 1.58
C HIS A 81 -8.39 -8.46 1.22
N ILE A 82 -8.78 -8.26 -0.04
CA ILE A 82 -9.17 -6.93 -0.56
C ILE A 82 -10.37 -6.31 0.16
N GLY A 83 -11.33 -7.12 0.59
CA GLY A 83 -12.47 -6.65 1.39
C GLY A 83 -12.02 -6.10 2.74
N GLY A 84 -11.06 -6.76 3.41
CA GLY A 84 -10.43 -6.29 4.64
C GLY A 84 -9.64 -5.01 4.40
N SER A 85 -8.85 -4.94 3.33
CA SER A 85 -8.10 -3.73 2.94
C SER A 85 -9.02 -2.54 2.69
N ALA A 86 -10.18 -2.75 2.05
CA ALA A 86 -11.18 -1.71 1.87
C ALA A 86 -11.87 -1.35 3.19
N ALA A 87 -12.25 -2.34 4.01
CA ALA A 87 -12.91 -2.11 5.29
C ALA A 87 -12.05 -1.31 6.27
N THR A 88 -10.72 -1.48 6.26
CA THR A 88 -9.77 -0.70 7.07
C THR A 88 -9.23 0.53 6.35
N ASN A 89 -9.57 0.72 5.09
CA ASN A 89 -8.96 1.73 4.21
C ASN A 89 -7.43 1.63 4.26
N ALA A 90 -6.90 0.42 4.03
CA ALA A 90 -5.48 0.14 4.16
C ALA A 90 -4.64 1.04 3.25
N GLY A 91 -3.54 1.55 3.80
CA GLY A 91 -2.48 2.19 3.05
C GLY A 91 -1.45 1.17 2.61
N GLY A 92 -0.50 1.62 1.80
CA GLY A 92 0.63 0.84 1.37
C GLY A 92 1.83 1.74 1.09
N ASN A 93 2.91 1.16 0.62
CA ASN A 93 4.17 1.87 0.38
C ASN A 93 4.03 3.00 -0.68
N GLY A 94 3.11 2.86 -1.63
CA GLY A 94 2.85 3.83 -2.69
C GLY A 94 1.77 4.88 -2.41
N VAL A 95 1.37 5.09 -1.14
CA VAL A 95 0.28 6.02 -0.77
C VAL A 95 0.53 7.44 -1.26
N ILE A 96 1.77 7.91 -1.22
CA ILE A 96 2.12 9.28 -1.63
C ILE A 96 1.72 9.58 -3.09
N ARG A 97 1.70 8.57 -3.95
CA ARG A 97 1.34 8.71 -5.37
C ARG A 97 -0.07 8.24 -5.69
N TYR A 98 -0.48 7.13 -5.10
CA TYR A 98 -1.67 6.41 -5.52
C TYR A 98 -2.83 6.54 -4.56
N GLY A 99 -2.58 7.08 -3.36
CA GLY A 99 -3.56 7.16 -2.28
C GLY A 99 -3.74 5.83 -1.53
N MET A 100 -4.69 5.83 -0.62
CA MET A 100 -5.11 4.65 0.16
C MET A 100 -5.96 3.70 -0.69
N THR A 101 -6.41 2.59 -0.13
CA THR A 101 -7.33 1.66 -0.80
C THR A 101 -8.59 2.37 -1.32
N ARG A 102 -9.10 3.37 -0.62
CA ARG A 102 -10.27 4.19 -0.99
C ARG A 102 -10.17 4.76 -2.40
N GLU A 103 -9.01 5.30 -2.78
CA GLU A 103 -8.74 5.91 -4.09
C GLU A 103 -8.68 4.87 -5.22
N SER A 104 -8.49 3.62 -4.85
CA SER A 104 -8.45 2.49 -5.78
C SER A 104 -9.80 1.76 -5.92
N VAL A 105 -10.84 2.13 -5.14
CA VAL A 105 -12.17 1.51 -5.22
C VAL A 105 -13.11 2.41 -6.03
N LEU A 106 -13.52 1.94 -7.22
CA LEU A 106 -14.51 2.62 -8.07
C LEU A 106 -15.95 2.26 -7.68
N GLY A 107 -16.17 1.04 -7.23
CA GLY A 107 -17.46 0.54 -6.80
C GLY A 107 -17.32 -0.58 -5.79
N LEU A 108 -18.38 -0.82 -5.02
CA LEU A 108 -18.47 -1.96 -4.13
C LEU A 108 -19.91 -2.44 -3.98
N GLU A 109 -20.06 -3.68 -3.56
CA GLU A 109 -21.28 -4.25 -3.05
C GLU A 109 -21.11 -4.48 -1.55
N ALA A 110 -22.11 -4.10 -0.77
CA ALA A 110 -22.12 -4.36 0.67
C ALA A 110 -23.44 -4.95 1.10
N VAL A 111 -23.42 -5.79 2.14
CA VAL A 111 -24.60 -6.38 2.77
C VAL A 111 -24.76 -5.80 4.16
N LEU A 112 -25.93 -5.19 4.43
CA LEU A 112 -26.26 -4.62 5.73
C LEU A 112 -26.66 -5.71 6.73
N ALA A 113 -26.77 -5.33 8.00
CA ALA A 113 -27.10 -6.27 9.08
C ALA A 113 -28.44 -6.97 8.91
N ASP A 114 -29.41 -6.34 8.26
CA ASP A 114 -30.75 -6.87 7.94
C ASP A 114 -30.77 -7.76 6.67
N GLY A 115 -29.62 -7.89 5.97
CA GLY A 115 -29.49 -8.64 4.71
C GLY A 115 -29.75 -7.81 3.46
N THR A 116 -30.04 -6.51 3.58
CA THR A 116 -30.19 -5.62 2.43
C THR A 116 -28.85 -5.51 1.68
N VAL A 117 -28.90 -5.72 0.34
CA VAL A 117 -27.72 -5.58 -0.51
C VAL A 117 -27.68 -4.18 -1.11
N ILE A 118 -26.54 -3.51 -0.97
CA ILE A 118 -26.24 -2.20 -1.57
C ILE A 118 -25.34 -2.41 -2.79
N PRO A 119 -25.87 -2.37 -4.02
CA PRO A 119 -25.11 -2.67 -5.24
C PRO A 119 -24.52 -1.39 -5.87
N ALA A 120 -23.48 -0.81 -5.27
CA ALA A 120 -22.81 0.39 -5.78
C ALA A 120 -21.61 0.04 -6.69
N MET A 121 -21.79 -0.90 -7.64
CA MET A 121 -20.75 -1.51 -8.49
C MET A 121 -20.43 -0.68 -9.75
N ASN A 122 -20.13 0.61 -9.58
CA ASN A 122 -19.76 1.51 -10.67
C ASN A 122 -18.33 1.22 -11.18
N ARG A 123 -18.11 1.38 -12.49
CA ARG A 123 -16.80 1.19 -13.16
C ARG A 123 -16.20 2.49 -13.69
N MET A 124 -16.93 3.61 -13.61
CA MET A 124 -16.49 4.87 -14.16
C MET A 124 -15.56 5.60 -13.20
N ILE A 125 -14.41 6.07 -13.73
CA ILE A 125 -13.46 6.89 -12.96
C ILE A 125 -14.10 8.24 -12.59
N LYS A 126 -14.81 8.88 -13.55
CA LYS A 126 -15.56 10.10 -13.29
C LYS A 126 -17.02 9.73 -13.08
N ASN A 127 -17.44 9.75 -11.81
CA ASN A 127 -18.84 9.57 -11.44
C ASN A 127 -19.23 10.64 -10.41
N ASN A 128 -19.95 11.64 -10.86
CA ASN A 128 -20.47 12.72 -10.03
C ASN A 128 -22.00 12.71 -9.95
N ALA A 129 -22.63 11.59 -10.33
CA ALA A 129 -24.07 11.39 -10.25
C ALA A 129 -24.46 10.79 -8.90
N ALA A 130 -25.45 11.37 -8.22
CA ALA A 130 -26.00 10.93 -6.95
C ALA A 130 -24.98 10.89 -5.78
N TYR A 131 -25.38 10.29 -4.67
CA TYR A 131 -24.48 10.10 -3.51
C TYR A 131 -23.48 8.98 -3.77
N ASP A 132 -22.24 9.20 -3.37
CA ASP A 132 -21.19 8.18 -3.46
C ASP A 132 -21.24 7.22 -2.25
N VAL A 133 -22.25 6.35 -2.26
CA VAL A 133 -22.61 5.46 -1.14
C VAL A 133 -21.46 4.51 -0.75
N LYS A 134 -20.61 4.12 -1.70
CA LYS A 134 -19.45 3.24 -1.39
C LYS A 134 -18.54 3.83 -0.31
N GLN A 135 -18.45 5.16 -0.22
CA GLN A 135 -17.60 5.84 0.76
C GLN A 135 -18.04 5.61 2.21
N LEU A 136 -19.29 5.24 2.42
CA LEU A 136 -19.81 4.93 3.75
C LEU A 136 -19.26 3.62 4.32
N PHE A 137 -18.81 2.69 3.46
CA PHE A 137 -18.35 1.36 3.88
C PHE A 137 -16.83 1.24 4.00
N ILE A 138 -16.10 2.07 3.24
CA ILE A 138 -14.63 2.04 3.25
C ILE A 138 -14.11 2.69 4.53
N GLY A 139 -13.32 1.94 5.30
CA GLY A 139 -12.77 2.41 6.58
C GLY A 139 -13.70 2.24 7.78
N THR A 140 -14.78 1.46 7.64
CA THR A 140 -15.74 1.20 8.74
C THR A 140 -15.44 -0.06 9.52
N GLU A 141 -14.45 -0.84 9.09
CA GLU A 141 -14.10 -2.15 9.69
C GLU A 141 -15.29 -3.12 9.79
N GLY A 142 -16.24 -2.99 8.85
CA GLY A 142 -17.44 -3.84 8.79
C GLY A 142 -18.58 -3.41 9.71
N THR A 143 -18.46 -2.32 10.45
CA THR A 143 -19.50 -1.88 11.41
C THR A 143 -20.79 -1.41 10.75
N LEU A 144 -20.74 -0.93 9.50
CA LEU A 144 -21.92 -0.51 8.73
C LEU A 144 -22.42 -1.57 7.74
N GLY A 145 -21.62 -2.57 7.44
CA GLY A 145 -21.99 -3.65 6.52
C GLY A 145 -20.78 -4.45 6.05
N VAL A 146 -21.07 -5.59 5.45
CA VAL A 146 -20.08 -6.54 4.94
C VAL A 146 -19.81 -6.22 3.48
N ILE A 147 -18.58 -5.82 3.14
CA ILE A 147 -18.16 -5.66 1.74
C ILE A 147 -17.98 -7.06 1.14
N THR A 148 -18.69 -7.34 0.07
CA THR A 148 -18.70 -8.65 -0.60
C THR A 148 -18.01 -8.64 -1.95
N ARG A 149 -18.10 -7.54 -2.70
CA ARG A 149 -17.48 -7.38 -4.03
C ARG A 149 -16.96 -5.97 -4.22
N LEU A 150 -15.93 -5.82 -5.04
CA LEU A 150 -15.33 -4.52 -5.35
C LEU A 150 -15.05 -4.40 -6.85
N VAL A 151 -15.14 -3.17 -7.35
CA VAL A 151 -14.56 -2.75 -8.62
C VAL A 151 -13.33 -1.93 -8.30
N LEU A 152 -12.17 -2.44 -8.69
CA LEU A 152 -10.88 -1.84 -8.46
C LEU A 152 -10.44 -1.03 -9.67
N ARG A 153 -9.83 0.12 -9.42
CA ARG A 153 -9.13 0.92 -10.43
C ARG A 153 -7.70 0.41 -10.55
N LEU A 154 -7.32 0.04 -11.76
CA LEU A 154 -5.94 -0.28 -12.10
C LEU A 154 -5.23 0.96 -12.70
N ARG A 155 -3.90 0.91 -12.73
CA ARG A 155 -3.03 1.91 -13.33
C ARG A 155 -2.20 1.26 -14.43
N GLU A 156 -1.66 2.05 -15.33
CA GLU A 156 -0.60 1.57 -16.22
C GLU A 156 0.62 1.19 -15.38
N SER A 157 1.23 0.06 -15.68
CA SER A 157 2.49 -0.33 -15.02
C SER A 157 3.60 0.65 -15.39
N PRO A 158 4.37 1.15 -14.42
CA PRO A 158 5.53 1.96 -14.73
C PRO A 158 6.55 1.14 -15.53
N ARG A 159 7.24 1.80 -16.46
CA ARG A 159 8.31 1.18 -17.25
C ARG A 159 9.69 1.42 -16.64
N SER A 160 9.74 2.25 -15.63
CA SER A 160 10.95 2.69 -14.94
C SER A 160 10.65 2.86 -13.46
N THR A 161 11.51 2.29 -12.62
CA THR A 161 11.50 2.50 -11.18
C THR A 161 12.92 2.85 -10.76
N GLN A 162 13.08 3.95 -10.01
CA GLN A 162 14.34 4.41 -9.47
C GLN A 162 14.23 4.47 -7.96
N SER A 163 15.17 3.86 -7.24
CA SER A 163 15.16 3.81 -5.78
C SER A 163 16.48 4.29 -5.20
N ALA A 164 16.42 4.94 -4.06
CA ALA A 164 17.59 5.34 -3.29
C ALA A 164 17.33 5.23 -1.79
N LEU A 165 18.39 4.96 -1.03
CA LEU A 165 18.41 5.19 0.39
C LEU A 165 19.26 6.44 0.68
N VAL A 166 18.69 7.40 1.39
CA VAL A 166 19.40 8.63 1.77
C VAL A 166 19.43 8.80 3.28
N ALA A 167 20.41 9.53 3.79
CA ALA A 167 20.49 9.93 5.19
C ALA A 167 20.26 11.44 5.32
N CYS A 168 19.40 11.83 6.26
CA CYS A 168 19.11 13.23 6.58
C CYS A 168 19.66 13.60 7.96
N PRO A 169 20.24 14.81 8.14
CA PRO A 169 20.82 15.18 9.42
C PRO A 169 19.80 15.46 10.52
N THR A 170 18.61 15.99 10.15
CA THR A 170 17.54 16.32 11.11
C THR A 170 16.17 15.92 10.56
N PHE A 171 15.17 15.77 11.44
CA PHE A 171 13.78 15.55 11.02
C PHE A 171 13.23 16.71 10.17
N THR A 172 13.67 17.94 10.43
CA THR A 172 13.32 19.10 9.60
C THR A 172 13.84 18.93 8.19
N ASP A 173 15.04 18.38 8.02
CA ASP A 173 15.62 18.14 6.69
C ASP A 173 14.93 16.99 5.98
N VAL A 174 14.43 15.98 6.68
CA VAL A 174 13.53 14.95 6.10
C VAL A 174 12.30 15.60 5.46
N THR A 175 11.63 16.51 6.17
CA THR A 175 10.43 17.17 5.63
C THR A 175 10.72 18.13 4.48
N ARG A 176 11.87 18.81 4.53
CA ARG A 176 12.35 19.65 3.42
C ARG A 176 12.76 18.83 2.21
N PHE A 177 13.41 17.68 2.46
CA PHE A 177 13.77 16.75 1.40
C PHE A 177 12.53 16.18 0.72
N LEU A 178 11.49 15.79 1.48
CA LEU A 178 10.21 15.36 0.88
C LEU A 178 9.65 16.44 -0.06
N LYS A 179 9.59 17.68 0.39
CA LYS A 179 9.09 18.78 -0.44
C LYS A 179 9.96 19.01 -1.69
N HIS A 180 11.28 18.93 -1.54
CA HIS A 180 12.24 19.10 -2.63
C HIS A 180 12.06 18.02 -3.69
N ILE A 181 12.08 16.75 -3.28
CA ILE A 181 12.03 15.61 -4.20
C ILE A 181 10.68 15.50 -4.91
N ASP A 182 9.57 15.72 -4.21
CA ASP A 182 8.22 15.72 -4.79
C ASP A 182 8.07 16.82 -5.85
N GLY A 183 8.55 18.03 -5.54
CA GLY A 183 8.55 19.17 -6.49
C GLY A 183 9.42 18.93 -7.72
N THR A 184 10.62 18.34 -7.54
CA THR A 184 11.58 18.09 -8.63
C THR A 184 11.15 16.95 -9.55
N LEU A 185 10.58 15.88 -8.96
CA LEU A 185 10.14 14.71 -9.72
C LEU A 185 8.79 14.88 -10.43
N GLY A 186 8.08 15.99 -10.20
CA GLY A 186 6.88 16.33 -10.97
C GLY A 186 5.76 15.30 -10.95
N GLY A 187 5.51 14.66 -9.79
CA GLY A 187 4.46 13.65 -9.59
C GLY A 187 4.88 12.21 -9.91
N SER A 188 6.18 11.95 -10.18
CA SER A 188 6.70 10.59 -10.33
C SER A 188 7.15 9.97 -9.01
N LEU A 189 7.23 10.72 -7.90
CA LEU A 189 7.53 10.20 -6.57
C LEU A 189 6.50 9.13 -6.20
N SER A 190 6.92 7.88 -6.02
CA SER A 190 6.05 6.74 -5.75
C SER A 190 6.09 6.26 -4.31
N ALA A 191 7.23 6.41 -3.64
CA ALA A 191 7.36 6.09 -2.22
C ALA A 191 8.35 7.02 -1.51
N PHE A 192 8.08 7.24 -0.21
CA PHE A 192 8.94 8.01 0.68
C PHE A 192 8.77 7.45 2.10
N GLU A 193 9.70 6.57 2.51
CA GLU A 193 9.61 5.80 3.75
C GLU A 193 10.72 6.20 4.71
N LEU A 194 10.34 6.78 5.85
CA LEU A 194 11.27 7.21 6.89
C LEU A 194 11.58 6.05 7.84
N MET A 195 12.85 5.82 8.10
CA MET A 195 13.38 4.91 9.10
C MET A 195 14.20 5.70 10.12
N TRP A 196 13.91 5.52 11.40
CA TRP A 196 14.73 6.03 12.50
C TRP A 196 15.99 5.19 12.65
N ASN A 197 17.03 5.74 13.24
CA ASN A 197 18.30 5.03 13.43
C ASN A 197 18.12 3.68 14.14
N GLU A 198 17.30 3.62 15.19
CA GLU A 198 17.07 2.39 15.95
C GLU A 198 16.47 1.29 15.06
N PHE A 199 15.48 1.62 14.23
CA PHE A 199 14.90 0.67 13.28
C PHE A 199 15.94 0.24 12.23
N TYR A 200 16.65 1.20 11.63
CA TYR A 200 17.67 0.90 10.62
C TYR A 200 18.77 -0.03 11.18
N ARG A 201 19.27 0.25 12.38
CA ARG A 201 20.25 -0.62 13.06
C ARG A 201 19.67 -2.00 13.33
N MET A 202 18.42 -2.10 13.77
CA MET A 202 17.77 -3.36 14.07
C MET A 202 17.68 -4.27 12.83
N VAL A 203 17.27 -3.71 11.69
CA VAL A 203 17.09 -4.49 10.44
C VAL A 203 18.40 -4.75 9.69
N THR A 204 19.49 -4.07 10.07
CA THR A 204 20.82 -4.21 9.45
C THR A 204 21.90 -4.76 10.37
N THR A 205 21.53 -5.24 11.58
CA THR A 205 22.47 -5.85 12.54
C THR A 205 21.98 -7.27 12.86
N PRO A 206 22.88 -8.28 12.96
CA PRO A 206 22.48 -9.63 13.35
C PRO A 206 21.66 -9.64 14.66
N PRO A 207 20.60 -10.49 14.76
CA PRO A 207 20.29 -11.62 13.89
C PRO A 207 19.50 -11.30 12.61
N SER A 208 19.22 -10.04 12.30
CA SER A 208 18.65 -9.65 11.00
C SER A 208 19.60 -10.03 9.86
N LYS A 209 19.04 -10.26 8.66
CA LYS A 209 19.79 -10.62 7.46
C LYS A 209 20.16 -9.41 6.61
N GLY A 210 19.67 -8.23 6.96
CA GLY A 210 19.94 -7.00 6.24
C GLY A 210 21.40 -6.56 6.36
N THR A 211 21.96 -6.05 5.27
CA THR A 211 23.29 -5.42 5.26
C THR A 211 23.10 -3.91 5.15
N PRO A 212 23.77 -3.09 5.99
CA PRO A 212 23.60 -1.64 5.95
C PRO A 212 24.23 -1.05 4.68
N PRO A 213 23.45 -0.49 3.73
CA PRO A 213 24.00 0.20 2.55
C PRO A 213 24.63 1.55 2.89
N LEU A 214 24.23 2.18 4.01
CA LEU A 214 24.79 3.40 4.55
C LEU A 214 25.32 3.16 5.98
N PRO A 215 26.25 3.99 6.50
CA PRO A 215 26.68 3.95 7.88
C PRO A 215 25.51 4.03 8.87
N GLN A 216 25.58 3.29 9.97
CA GLN A 216 24.54 3.26 11.02
C GLN A 216 24.65 4.43 12.02
N THR A 217 25.24 5.55 11.61
CA THR A 217 25.56 6.71 12.46
C THR A 217 24.64 7.89 12.28
N TYR A 218 23.73 7.85 11.28
CA TYR A 218 22.78 8.91 11.01
C TYR A 218 21.48 8.70 11.80
N ASP A 219 20.79 9.78 12.14
CA ASP A 219 19.55 9.71 12.92
C ASP A 219 18.35 9.30 12.05
N TYR A 220 18.35 9.68 10.77
CA TYR A 220 17.22 9.48 9.85
C TYR A 220 17.67 8.92 8.52
N TYR A 221 16.98 7.88 8.07
CA TYR A 221 17.16 7.27 6.76
C TYR A 221 15.84 7.33 6.00
N VAL A 222 15.90 7.63 4.73
CA VAL A 222 14.70 7.68 3.88
C VAL A 222 14.92 6.79 2.66
N LEU A 223 14.06 5.79 2.51
CA LEU A 223 13.90 5.07 1.26
C LEU A 223 12.97 5.89 0.37
N VAL A 224 13.49 6.36 -0.75
CA VAL A 224 12.75 7.15 -1.73
C VAL A 224 12.69 6.41 -3.05
N GLU A 225 11.52 6.43 -3.69
CA GLU A 225 11.31 5.78 -4.98
C GLU A 225 10.54 6.69 -5.93
N SER A 226 10.92 6.67 -7.19
CA SER A 226 10.14 7.26 -8.28
C SER A 226 9.80 6.20 -9.32
N ALA A 227 8.62 6.35 -9.93
CA ALA A 227 8.14 5.44 -10.97
C ALA A 227 7.69 6.26 -12.19
N GLY A 228 8.16 5.88 -13.37
CA GLY A 228 7.96 6.65 -14.61
C GLY A 228 7.79 5.80 -15.86
N GLY A 229 7.91 6.41 -17.01
CA GLY A 229 7.66 5.78 -18.31
C GLY A 229 8.87 5.76 -19.26
N ASP A 230 9.94 6.45 -18.90
CA ASP A 230 11.17 6.57 -19.73
C ASP A 230 12.40 6.29 -18.86
N PRO A 231 12.96 5.06 -18.91
CA PRO A 231 14.06 4.66 -18.03
C PRO A 231 15.26 5.62 -18.03
N THR A 232 15.65 6.11 -19.21
CA THR A 232 16.84 6.97 -19.32
C THR A 232 16.59 8.35 -18.73
N ARG A 233 15.46 8.95 -19.04
CA ARG A 233 15.09 10.27 -18.53
C ARG A 233 14.80 10.24 -17.03
N ASP A 234 14.07 9.23 -16.59
CA ASP A 234 13.65 9.09 -15.20
C ASP A 234 14.86 8.88 -14.28
N GLN A 235 15.84 8.06 -14.73
CA GLN A 235 17.09 7.87 -14.00
C GLN A 235 17.87 9.18 -13.87
N ALA A 236 18.11 9.88 -14.98
CA ALA A 236 18.85 11.14 -14.96
C ALA A 236 18.18 12.19 -14.06
N GLN A 237 16.85 12.33 -14.14
CA GLN A 237 16.09 13.25 -13.31
C GLN A 237 16.15 12.88 -11.82
N PHE A 238 16.07 11.58 -11.50
CA PHE A 238 16.13 11.09 -10.12
C PHE A 238 17.52 11.33 -9.50
N GLU A 239 18.59 10.99 -10.22
CA GLU A 239 19.98 11.23 -9.79
C GLU A 239 20.26 12.73 -9.59
N GLU A 240 19.82 13.59 -10.52
CA GLU A 240 19.94 15.05 -10.40
C GLU A 240 19.19 15.59 -9.18
N ALA A 241 17.98 15.08 -8.90
CA ALA A 241 17.19 15.50 -7.74
C ALA A 241 17.87 15.12 -6.41
N ILE A 242 18.48 13.94 -6.32
CA ILE A 242 19.25 13.52 -5.14
C ILE A 242 20.52 14.37 -5.00
N ALA A 243 21.28 14.61 -6.09
CA ALA A 243 22.48 15.43 -6.07
C ALA A 243 22.17 16.87 -5.59
N ALA A 244 21.11 17.48 -6.11
CA ALA A 244 20.67 18.81 -5.67
C ALA A 244 20.26 18.83 -4.18
N ALA A 245 19.67 17.76 -3.65
CA ALA A 245 19.35 17.64 -2.22
C ALA A 245 20.62 17.58 -1.36
N ILE A 246 21.67 16.91 -1.83
CA ILE A 246 22.99 16.86 -1.16
C ILE A 246 23.63 18.25 -1.17
N GLU A 247 23.65 18.92 -2.32
CA GLU A 247 24.19 20.28 -2.44
C GLU A 247 23.47 21.29 -1.55
N ALA A 248 22.16 21.13 -1.36
CA ALA A 248 21.34 21.93 -0.45
C ALA A 248 21.51 21.57 1.04
N GLY A 249 22.29 20.54 1.37
CA GLY A 249 22.51 20.07 2.75
C GLY A 249 21.30 19.39 3.39
N LEU A 250 20.28 19.00 2.59
CA LEU A 250 19.10 18.27 3.05
C LEU A 250 19.40 16.77 3.26
N VAL A 251 20.34 16.26 2.48
CA VAL A 251 20.84 14.88 2.50
C VAL A 251 22.35 14.94 2.72
N VAL A 252 22.87 14.10 3.61
CA VAL A 252 24.30 14.04 3.95
C VAL A 252 24.99 12.81 3.37
N ASP A 253 24.25 11.78 3.01
CA ASP A 253 24.75 10.57 2.37
C ASP A 253 23.65 9.88 1.57
N ALA A 254 23.99 9.20 0.48
CA ALA A 254 23.01 8.56 -0.40
C ALA A 254 23.59 7.36 -1.15
N VAL A 255 22.79 6.32 -1.31
CA VAL A 255 23.02 5.22 -2.24
C VAL A 255 21.86 5.16 -3.22
N VAL A 256 22.14 5.42 -4.51
CA VAL A 256 21.16 5.24 -5.59
C VAL A 256 21.32 3.83 -6.16
N CYS A 257 20.21 3.12 -6.31
CA CYS A 257 20.20 1.77 -6.85
C CYS A 257 20.51 1.78 -8.35
N SER A 258 21.40 0.89 -8.78
CA SER A 258 21.75 0.69 -10.20
C SER A 258 21.07 -0.55 -10.80
N SER A 259 20.28 -1.28 -10.01
CA SER A 259 19.56 -2.48 -10.44
C SER A 259 18.30 -2.69 -9.60
N GLU A 260 17.33 -3.40 -10.17
CA GLU A 260 16.10 -3.83 -9.50
C GLU A 260 16.41 -4.64 -8.23
N ALA A 261 17.37 -5.56 -8.29
CA ALA A 261 17.79 -6.37 -7.14
C ALA A 261 18.30 -5.52 -5.95
N GLN A 262 18.95 -4.37 -6.22
CA GLN A 262 19.33 -3.44 -5.16
C GLN A 262 18.11 -2.72 -4.57
N GLY A 263 17.14 -2.33 -5.41
CA GLY A 263 15.87 -1.77 -4.96
C GLY A 263 15.12 -2.74 -4.06
N ASP A 264 14.99 -4.00 -4.48
CA ASP A 264 14.35 -5.07 -3.70
C ASP A 264 15.06 -5.28 -2.35
N ALA A 265 16.39 -5.21 -2.33
CA ALA A 265 17.15 -5.31 -1.09
C ALA A 265 16.88 -4.15 -0.12
N LEU A 266 16.70 -2.91 -0.63
CA LEU A 266 16.32 -1.75 0.19
C LEU A 266 14.90 -1.91 0.76
N TRP A 267 13.94 -2.34 -0.07
CA TRP A 267 12.58 -2.63 0.37
C TRP A 267 12.56 -3.76 1.40
N GLY A 268 13.39 -4.79 1.23
CA GLY A 268 13.54 -5.87 2.22
C GLY A 268 13.97 -5.37 3.60
N LEU A 269 14.76 -4.29 3.71
CA LEU A 269 15.08 -3.66 4.99
C LEU A 269 13.87 -2.98 5.61
N ARG A 270 13.09 -2.26 4.78
CA ARG A 270 11.90 -1.53 5.24
C ARG A 270 10.77 -2.46 5.69
N ASP A 271 10.63 -3.60 5.04
CA ASP A 271 9.56 -4.55 5.27
C ASP A 271 9.89 -5.61 6.35
N ASP A 272 11.12 -5.64 6.89
CA ASP A 272 11.54 -6.54 8.00
C ASP A 272 10.94 -6.10 9.34
N VAL A 273 9.61 -6.06 9.40
CA VAL A 273 8.87 -5.74 10.64
C VAL A 273 8.90 -6.87 11.68
N GLU A 274 9.25 -8.10 11.27
CA GLU A 274 9.42 -9.21 12.21
C GLU A 274 10.53 -8.94 13.23
N GLY A 275 11.53 -8.15 12.86
CA GLY A 275 12.57 -7.69 13.78
C GLY A 275 12.01 -6.94 14.99
N ILE A 276 10.92 -6.19 14.82
CA ILE A 276 10.27 -5.41 15.88
C ILE A 276 9.65 -6.33 16.93
N PHE A 277 9.00 -7.42 16.51
CA PHE A 277 8.37 -8.37 17.42
C PHE A 277 9.35 -9.26 18.20
N ARG A 278 10.62 -9.25 17.84
CA ARG A 278 11.68 -10.00 18.56
C ARG A 278 12.22 -9.26 19.79
N LEU A 279 11.81 -8.01 19.99
CA LEU A 279 12.25 -7.16 21.11
C LEU A 279 11.22 -7.06 22.25
N GLY A 280 10.06 -7.75 22.15
CA GLY A 280 8.97 -7.77 23.14
C GLY A 280 8.97 -9.00 24.07
#